data_c25b5b479b614617cbdf4e51a5bd3180
#
_entry.id   c25b5b479b614617cbdf4e51a5bd3180
#
_cell.length_a   1.000
_cell.length_b   1.000
_cell.length_c   1.000
_cell.angle_alpha   90.00
_cell.angle_beta   90.00
_cell.angle_gamma   90.00
#
_symmetry.space_group_name_H-M   'P 1'
#
loop_
_entity.id
_entity.type
_entity.pdbx_description
1 polymer ?
#
loop_
_entity_poly.entity_id
_entity_poly.type
_entity_poly.pdbx_seq_one_letter_code
_entity_poly.pdbx_strand_id
1 'polypeptide(L)'
;YPDPAINRKGFNPIEYPDLNLNYSVKVTARGESVVVTVDLDTPIPDEFIGKVGFNMELYPGTLFGKTWFMDNRTGIFPRQANGPAMADARGEIVAAQPMATGRKLVVAPETDLLRMTIESKTGDLQLLDGRYVHNNGWFVLRTVVNKGATKNAIEWVITPNMVEGWKSSPLIHVSQIGYHPGQEKVAIIELDKNESKTEEAVLVKLGENGSATPLIPSKAEMWGNFLRYKYLKFDFTKINQEGLYYVKYGNEQSQPFRIAADVFERNIWQPTLEYFLPVQMCHMRVNEKYRVWHGLCHMDDARMAPTDFNHFDGYIQGSSTLTSYKSGDHVPGLNIGGWHDAGDYDLRVESQSGEVY
;
A
#
# COMPACT_ATOMS: atom_id res chain seq x y z
N TYR A 1 16.89 -12.00 7.99
CA TYR A 1 16.96 -11.89 9.45
C TYR A 1 18.00 -10.86 9.81
N PRO A 2 17.68 -9.91 10.69
CA PRO A 2 18.67 -8.97 11.16
C PRO A 2 19.74 -9.72 11.99
N ASP A 3 20.98 -9.31 11.86
CA ASP A 3 22.11 -9.88 12.64
C ASP A 3 21.82 -9.71 14.14
N PRO A 4 21.72 -10.81 14.93
CA PRO A 4 21.44 -10.71 16.37
C PRO A 4 22.45 -9.87 17.14
N ALA A 5 23.68 -9.77 16.67
CA ALA A 5 24.71 -8.94 17.29
C ALA A 5 24.48 -7.45 17.10
N ILE A 6 23.79 -7.07 16.03
CA ILE A 6 23.43 -5.67 15.72
C ILE A 6 22.08 -5.33 16.33
N ASN A 7 21.11 -6.23 16.27
CA ASN A 7 19.74 -5.99 16.75
C ASN A 7 19.58 -5.89 18.26
N ARG A 8 20.46 -6.49 19.04
CA ARG A 8 20.42 -6.35 20.49
C ARG A 8 20.85 -4.96 20.99
N LYS A 9 21.29 -4.08 20.09
CA LYS A 9 21.81 -2.74 20.42
C LYS A 9 21.01 -1.58 19.82
N GLY A 10 19.87 -1.86 19.18
CA GLY A 10 19.12 -0.83 18.50
C GLY A 10 17.72 -1.29 18.17
N PHE A 11 17.17 -0.82 17.15
CA PHE A 11 15.87 -1.00 16.61
C PHE A 11 15.34 -2.45 16.68
N ASN A 12 14.43 -2.74 17.54
CA ASN A 12 13.67 -3.98 17.61
C ASN A 12 14.26 -5.10 18.48
N PRO A 13 13.96 -5.09 19.78
CA PRO A 13 14.36 -6.14 20.72
C PRO A 13 13.48 -7.38 20.67
N ILE A 14 12.66 -7.57 19.65
CA ILE A 14 11.99 -8.87 19.47
C ILE A 14 13.08 -9.91 19.33
N GLU A 15 13.22 -10.75 20.35
CA GLU A 15 14.07 -11.94 20.27
C GLU A 15 13.44 -12.90 19.25
N TYR A 16 13.96 -12.87 18.04
CA TYR A 16 13.67 -13.92 17.09
C TYR A 16 14.38 -15.20 17.54
N PRO A 17 13.70 -16.34 17.48
CA PRO A 17 14.39 -17.61 17.74
C PRO A 17 15.57 -17.73 16.79
N ASP A 18 16.69 -18.16 17.32
CA ASP A 18 17.94 -18.34 16.58
C ASP A 18 17.81 -19.56 15.65
N LEU A 19 17.13 -19.34 14.54
CA LEU A 19 16.76 -20.40 13.59
C LEU A 19 17.93 -20.78 12.69
N ASN A 20 19.08 -20.40 12.83
CA ASN A 20 20.27 -20.77 12.05
C ASN A 20 19.94 -21.43 10.67
N LEU A 21 18.90 -20.88 10.01
CA LEU A 21 18.26 -21.45 8.83
C LEU A 21 18.70 -20.65 7.59
N ASN A 22 19.57 -21.25 6.81
CA ASN A 22 19.91 -20.72 5.50
C ASN A 22 18.98 -21.31 4.44
N TYR A 23 18.51 -20.46 3.55
CA TYR A 23 17.64 -20.86 2.46
C TYR A 23 17.95 -20.07 1.19
N SER A 24 17.53 -20.61 0.07
CA SER A 24 17.53 -19.89 -1.20
C SER A 24 16.15 -19.95 -1.86
N VAL A 25 15.74 -18.85 -2.45
CA VAL A 25 14.52 -18.77 -3.27
C VAL A 25 14.95 -18.54 -4.70
N LYS A 26 14.60 -19.48 -5.58
CA LYS A 26 14.87 -19.40 -7.01
C LYS A 26 13.57 -19.18 -7.77
N VAL A 27 13.56 -18.18 -8.62
CA VAL A 27 12.44 -17.87 -9.52
C VAL A 27 12.90 -18.07 -10.95
N THR A 28 12.19 -18.94 -11.70
CA THR A 28 12.58 -19.31 -13.06
C THR A 28 11.38 -19.27 -13.99
N ALA A 29 11.50 -18.62 -15.14
CA ALA A 29 10.49 -18.68 -16.17
C ALA A 29 10.46 -20.07 -16.86
N ARG A 30 9.27 -20.61 -17.09
CA ARG A 30 9.05 -21.88 -17.80
C ARG A 30 7.82 -21.76 -18.70
N GLY A 31 8.05 -21.42 -19.98
CA GLY A 31 6.97 -21.08 -20.90
C GLY A 31 6.17 -19.89 -20.37
N GLU A 32 4.86 -20.01 -20.27
CA GLU A 32 3.96 -18.98 -19.74
C GLU A 32 3.89 -18.96 -18.22
N SER A 33 4.64 -19.82 -17.54
CA SER A 33 4.61 -19.99 -16.10
C SER A 33 5.90 -19.49 -15.44
N VAL A 34 5.79 -19.17 -14.17
CA VAL A 34 6.92 -18.90 -13.27
C VAL A 34 6.99 -20.03 -12.25
N VAL A 35 8.17 -20.61 -12.09
CA VAL A 35 8.43 -21.62 -11.05
C VAL A 35 9.18 -20.96 -9.90
N VAL A 36 8.63 -21.07 -8.71
CA VAL A 36 9.26 -20.64 -7.46
C VAL A 36 9.69 -21.90 -6.71
N THR A 37 10.99 -21.99 -6.44
CA THR A 37 11.59 -23.11 -5.69
C THR A 37 12.29 -22.57 -4.45
N VAL A 38 12.05 -23.19 -3.32
CA VAL A 38 12.74 -22.89 -2.05
C VAL A 38 13.59 -24.11 -1.68
N ASP A 39 14.88 -23.88 -1.55
CA ASP A 39 15.84 -24.85 -1.00
C ASP A 39 16.26 -24.42 0.40
N LEU A 40 16.44 -25.38 1.29
CA LEU A 40 16.98 -25.19 2.63
C LEU A 40 18.34 -25.90 2.71
N ASP A 41 19.32 -25.30 3.38
CA ASP A 41 20.63 -25.92 3.60
C ASP A 41 20.54 -27.10 4.56
N THR A 42 19.66 -26.98 5.56
CA THR A 42 19.37 -28.01 6.56
C THR A 42 17.87 -28.17 6.76
N PRO A 43 17.40 -29.35 7.19
CA PRO A 43 15.99 -29.51 7.59
C PRO A 43 15.63 -28.55 8.71
N ILE A 44 14.36 -28.07 8.70
CA ILE A 44 13.85 -27.26 9.81
C ILE A 44 13.80 -28.11 11.11
N PRO A 45 14.13 -27.51 12.28
CA PRO A 45 14.00 -28.19 13.58
C PRO A 45 12.56 -28.62 13.86
N ASP A 46 12.39 -29.71 14.61
CA ASP A 46 11.07 -30.34 14.87
C ASP A 46 10.06 -29.37 15.51
N GLU A 47 10.50 -28.45 16.37
CA GLU A 47 9.66 -27.43 17.01
C GLU A 47 9.08 -26.42 16.03
N PHE A 48 9.64 -26.29 14.82
CA PHE A 48 9.18 -25.35 13.78
C PHE A 48 8.37 -26.03 12.66
N ILE A 49 8.17 -27.34 12.74
CA ILE A 49 7.30 -28.06 11.79
C ILE A 49 5.89 -27.47 11.85
N GLY A 50 5.33 -27.16 10.68
CA GLY A 50 4.03 -26.51 10.55
C GLY A 50 4.04 -24.98 10.75
N LYS A 51 5.18 -24.39 11.14
CA LYS A 51 5.33 -22.95 11.38
C LYS A 51 6.16 -22.23 10.31
N VAL A 52 7.01 -22.95 9.58
CA VAL A 52 7.85 -22.42 8.52
C VAL A 52 7.26 -22.80 7.17
N GLY A 53 7.15 -21.84 6.27
CA GLY A 53 6.59 -22.04 4.94
C GLY A 53 6.90 -20.93 3.98
N PHE A 54 6.40 -21.04 2.78
CA PHE A 54 6.40 -20.00 1.77
C PHE A 54 5.01 -19.39 1.63
N ASN A 55 4.92 -18.07 1.71
CA ASN A 55 3.67 -17.33 1.62
C ASN A 55 3.68 -16.44 0.38
N MET A 56 2.50 -16.31 -0.25
CA MET A 56 2.19 -15.27 -1.21
C MET A 56 0.96 -14.51 -0.72
N GLU A 57 1.07 -13.21 -0.65
CA GLU A 57 0.00 -12.32 -0.24
C GLU A 57 -0.77 -11.86 -1.47
N LEU A 58 -2.10 -11.95 -1.42
CA LEU A 58 -3.00 -11.57 -2.48
C LEU A 58 -3.78 -10.32 -2.05
N TYR A 59 -3.70 -9.27 -2.87
CA TYR A 59 -4.29 -7.97 -2.55
C TYR A 59 -5.82 -8.01 -2.52
N PRO A 60 -6.46 -7.76 -1.36
CA PRO A 60 -7.91 -7.92 -1.21
C PRO A 60 -8.72 -6.99 -2.09
N GLY A 61 -8.27 -5.74 -2.27
CA GLY A 61 -9.00 -4.72 -3.02
C GLY A 61 -9.35 -5.12 -4.46
N THR A 62 -8.50 -5.93 -5.11
CA THR A 62 -8.75 -6.44 -6.46
C THR A 62 -9.55 -7.74 -6.47
N LEU A 63 -9.60 -8.44 -5.33
CA LEU A 63 -10.18 -9.79 -5.24
C LEU A 63 -11.55 -9.84 -4.56
N PHE A 64 -11.99 -8.79 -3.88
CA PHE A 64 -13.32 -8.77 -3.26
C PHE A 64 -14.42 -9.15 -4.24
N GLY A 65 -15.19 -10.18 -3.89
CA GLY A 65 -16.28 -10.72 -4.70
C GLY A 65 -15.83 -11.55 -5.90
N LYS A 66 -14.52 -11.74 -6.11
CA LYS A 66 -14.00 -12.65 -7.13
C LYS A 66 -14.07 -14.10 -6.64
N THR A 67 -14.19 -15.02 -7.60
CA THR A 67 -14.27 -16.44 -7.28
C THR A 67 -12.90 -17.11 -7.23
N TRP A 68 -12.84 -18.26 -6.60
CA TRP A 68 -11.66 -19.12 -6.60
C TRP A 68 -12.08 -20.60 -6.66
N PHE A 69 -11.19 -21.41 -7.22
CA PHE A 69 -11.30 -22.87 -7.20
C PHE A 69 -10.02 -23.43 -6.57
N MET A 70 -10.17 -24.37 -5.64
CA MET A 70 -9.06 -25.12 -5.09
C MET A 70 -9.38 -26.60 -5.15
N ASP A 71 -8.79 -27.30 -6.11
CA ASP A 71 -9.13 -28.67 -6.50
C ASP A 71 -10.67 -28.80 -6.68
N ASN A 72 -11.35 -29.52 -5.81
CA ASN A 72 -12.80 -29.74 -5.86
C ASN A 72 -13.62 -28.74 -5.01
N ARG A 73 -12.98 -27.71 -4.44
CA ARG A 73 -13.63 -26.68 -3.63
C ARG A 73 -13.73 -25.39 -4.40
N THR A 74 -14.78 -24.65 -4.13
CA THR A 74 -15.01 -23.33 -4.74
C THR A 74 -15.40 -22.33 -3.66
N GLY A 75 -15.14 -21.05 -3.91
CA GLY A 75 -15.56 -20.01 -3.02
C GLY A 75 -15.45 -18.62 -3.65
N ILE A 76 -15.76 -17.63 -2.83
CA ILE A 76 -15.69 -16.22 -3.19
C ILE A 76 -14.79 -15.54 -2.16
N PHE A 77 -13.89 -14.65 -2.61
CA PHE A 77 -13.09 -13.83 -1.72
C PHE A 77 -14.00 -12.86 -0.98
N PRO A 78 -14.16 -12.99 0.37
CA PRO A 78 -15.13 -12.20 1.11
C PRO A 78 -14.68 -10.75 1.26
N ARG A 79 -15.61 -9.82 1.11
CA ARG A 79 -15.35 -8.39 1.35
C ARG A 79 -15.07 -8.13 2.83
N GLN A 80 -15.87 -8.74 3.71
CA GLN A 80 -15.68 -8.65 5.16
C GLN A 80 -14.66 -9.71 5.61
N ALA A 81 -13.85 -9.38 6.60
CA ALA A 81 -12.94 -10.34 7.22
C ALA A 81 -13.77 -11.37 8.03
N ASN A 82 -14.10 -12.49 7.42
CA ASN A 82 -14.94 -13.54 8.00
C ASN A 82 -14.46 -14.96 7.66
N GLY A 83 -13.20 -15.12 7.29
CA GLY A 83 -12.60 -16.42 7.06
C GLY A 83 -12.58 -17.27 8.34
N PRO A 84 -12.40 -18.59 8.23
CA PRO A 84 -12.23 -19.46 9.38
C PRO A 84 -11.06 -19.00 10.25
N ALA A 85 -11.25 -19.02 11.57
CA ALA A 85 -10.24 -18.58 12.52
C ALA A 85 -10.24 -19.47 13.76
N MET A 86 -9.11 -19.54 14.43
CA MET A 86 -8.95 -20.18 15.73
C MET A 86 -8.98 -19.10 16.81
N ALA A 87 -9.81 -19.33 17.83
CA ALA A 87 -9.88 -18.47 19.00
C ALA A 87 -9.25 -19.17 20.22
N ASP A 88 -8.71 -18.39 21.14
CA ASP A 88 -8.23 -18.86 22.43
C ASP A 88 -9.40 -19.07 23.41
N ALA A 89 -9.09 -19.47 24.64
CA ALA A 89 -10.08 -19.71 25.69
C ALA A 89 -10.88 -18.45 26.11
N ARG A 90 -10.39 -17.25 25.75
CA ARG A 90 -11.07 -15.97 26.00
C ARG A 90 -11.91 -15.50 24.82
N GLY A 91 -11.89 -16.25 23.71
CA GLY A 91 -12.57 -15.90 22.47
C GLY A 91 -11.77 -14.96 21.56
N GLU A 92 -10.52 -14.63 21.90
CA GLU A 92 -9.65 -13.81 21.06
C GLU A 92 -9.11 -14.62 19.88
N ILE A 93 -9.19 -14.06 18.68
CA ILE A 93 -8.67 -14.72 17.48
C ILE A 93 -7.15 -14.75 17.52
N VAL A 94 -6.57 -15.94 17.49
CA VAL A 94 -5.12 -16.16 17.59
C VAL A 94 -4.49 -16.64 16.28
N ALA A 95 -5.27 -17.20 15.35
CA ALA A 95 -4.76 -17.64 14.06
C ALA A 95 -5.87 -17.71 13.00
N ALA A 96 -5.56 -17.36 11.76
CA ALA A 96 -6.41 -17.67 10.62
C ALA A 96 -6.33 -19.18 10.32
N GLN A 97 -7.48 -19.77 9.95
CA GLN A 97 -7.58 -21.15 9.47
C GLN A 97 -7.82 -21.14 7.95
N PRO A 98 -7.40 -22.19 7.23
CA PRO A 98 -7.61 -22.24 5.79
C PRO A 98 -9.08 -22.20 5.40
N MET A 99 -9.47 -21.30 4.51
CA MET A 99 -10.74 -21.34 3.78
C MET A 99 -10.81 -22.59 2.89
N ALA A 100 -9.67 -22.95 2.32
CA ALA A 100 -9.50 -24.17 1.54
C ALA A 100 -8.06 -24.68 1.59
N THR A 101 -7.89 -25.97 1.36
CA THR A 101 -6.60 -26.65 1.25
C THR A 101 -6.65 -27.58 0.03
N GLY A 102 -5.58 -27.59 -0.77
CA GLY A 102 -5.48 -28.37 -2.00
C GLY A 102 -4.14 -28.23 -2.70
N ARG A 103 -4.01 -28.74 -3.90
CA ARG A 103 -2.78 -28.70 -4.67
C ARG A 103 -2.78 -27.63 -5.78
N LYS A 104 -3.95 -27.23 -6.21
CA LYS A 104 -4.12 -26.27 -7.30
C LYS A 104 -5.15 -25.23 -6.93
N LEU A 105 -4.75 -23.97 -6.96
CA LEU A 105 -5.63 -22.81 -6.81
C LEU A 105 -5.79 -22.09 -8.15
N VAL A 106 -7.04 -21.82 -8.54
CA VAL A 106 -7.36 -20.88 -9.62
C VAL A 106 -8.00 -19.65 -9.00
N VAL A 107 -7.39 -18.49 -9.22
CA VAL A 107 -7.85 -17.19 -8.70
C VAL A 107 -8.59 -16.47 -9.81
N ALA A 108 -9.75 -15.90 -9.50
CA ALA A 108 -10.56 -15.02 -10.35
C ALA A 108 -10.71 -15.53 -11.81
N PRO A 109 -11.17 -16.77 -12.02
CA PRO A 109 -11.29 -17.36 -13.37
C PRO A 109 -12.19 -16.56 -14.30
N GLU A 110 -13.13 -15.78 -13.76
CA GLU A 110 -14.06 -14.93 -14.49
C GLU A 110 -13.44 -13.63 -15.03
N THR A 111 -12.17 -13.34 -14.72
CA THR A 111 -11.54 -12.06 -15.05
C THR A 111 -10.20 -12.30 -15.74
N ASP A 112 -10.09 -12.00 -17.01
CA ASP A 112 -8.86 -12.24 -17.80
C ASP A 112 -7.63 -11.54 -17.19
N LEU A 113 -7.79 -10.34 -16.64
CA LEU A 113 -6.69 -9.59 -16.05
C LEU A 113 -6.20 -10.12 -14.69
N LEU A 114 -7.03 -10.89 -13.97
CA LEU A 114 -6.72 -11.37 -12.62
C LEU A 114 -6.57 -12.89 -12.58
N ARG A 115 -7.03 -13.59 -13.62
CA ARG A 115 -6.98 -15.06 -13.64
C ARG A 115 -5.55 -15.57 -13.52
N MET A 116 -5.33 -16.39 -12.53
CA MET A 116 -4.03 -16.98 -12.24
C MET A 116 -4.23 -18.38 -11.67
N THR A 117 -3.38 -19.30 -12.10
CA THR A 117 -3.32 -20.66 -11.55
C THR A 117 -2.05 -20.83 -10.75
N ILE A 118 -2.15 -21.40 -9.57
CA ILE A 118 -1.00 -21.72 -8.71
C ILE A 118 -1.09 -23.18 -8.34
N GLU A 119 -0.05 -23.94 -8.68
CA GLU A 119 0.06 -25.36 -8.33
C GLU A 119 1.24 -25.59 -7.39
N SER A 120 1.05 -26.31 -6.31
CA SER A 120 2.13 -26.78 -5.46
C SER A 120 2.55 -28.20 -5.85
N LYS A 121 3.84 -28.39 -6.03
CA LYS A 121 4.44 -29.71 -6.36
C LYS A 121 4.93 -30.45 -5.11
N THR A 122 5.03 -29.79 -3.97
CA THR A 122 5.67 -30.33 -2.77
C THR A 122 4.72 -30.54 -1.58
N GLY A 123 3.95 -29.54 -1.20
CA GLY A 123 3.00 -29.58 -0.08
C GLY A 123 1.65 -29.04 -0.49
N ASP A 124 0.68 -29.08 0.42
CA ASP A 124 -0.62 -28.52 0.16
C ASP A 124 -0.58 -26.99 0.20
N LEU A 125 -1.31 -26.37 -0.70
CA LEU A 125 -1.66 -24.96 -0.65
C LEU A 125 -2.74 -24.77 0.41
N GLN A 126 -2.59 -23.73 1.22
CA GLN A 126 -3.60 -23.27 2.18
C GLN A 126 -3.99 -21.84 1.80
N LEU A 127 -5.27 -21.64 1.48
CA LEU A 127 -5.82 -20.31 1.22
C LEU A 127 -6.47 -19.78 2.51
N LEU A 128 -5.99 -18.65 3.01
CA LEU A 128 -6.44 -18.05 4.27
C LEU A 128 -6.95 -16.63 4.06
N ASP A 129 -7.88 -16.21 4.91
CA ASP A 129 -8.19 -14.82 5.13
C ASP A 129 -7.31 -14.31 6.29
N GLY A 130 -6.19 -13.66 5.95
CA GLY A 130 -5.21 -13.19 6.94
C GLY A 130 -5.56 -11.86 7.60
N ARG A 131 -6.68 -11.24 7.23
CA ARG A 131 -7.03 -9.88 7.69
C ARG A 131 -7.42 -9.77 9.16
N TYR A 132 -7.66 -10.89 9.83
CA TYR A 132 -7.93 -10.91 11.27
C TYR A 132 -6.69 -10.93 12.14
N VAL A 133 -5.57 -11.42 11.61
CA VAL A 133 -4.42 -11.78 12.42
C VAL A 133 -3.29 -10.83 12.15
N HIS A 134 -2.82 -10.20 13.20
CA HIS A 134 -1.78 -9.18 13.14
C HIS A 134 -2.18 -8.01 12.22
N ASN A 135 -1.28 -7.19 11.80
CA ASN A 135 -1.53 -6.11 10.85
C ASN A 135 -1.52 -6.58 9.38
N ASN A 136 -1.76 -7.88 9.15
CA ASN A 136 -1.81 -8.43 7.80
C ASN A 136 -3.20 -8.20 7.19
N GLY A 137 -3.31 -7.25 6.28
CA GLY A 137 -4.53 -6.89 5.57
C GLY A 137 -4.81 -7.73 4.31
N TRP A 138 -4.22 -8.93 4.15
CA TRP A 138 -4.17 -9.69 2.91
C TRP A 138 -4.91 -11.02 2.98
N PHE A 139 -5.32 -11.54 1.80
CA PHE A 139 -5.51 -12.97 1.66
C PHE A 139 -4.13 -13.63 1.52
N VAL A 140 -3.95 -14.78 2.11
CA VAL A 140 -2.66 -15.47 2.13
C VAL A 140 -2.80 -16.85 1.49
N LEU A 141 -1.93 -17.12 0.53
CA LEU A 141 -1.71 -18.47 0.03
C LEU A 141 -0.37 -18.96 0.58
N ARG A 142 -0.34 -20.10 1.22
CA ARG A 142 0.90 -20.65 1.77
C ARG A 142 1.03 -22.15 1.57
N THR A 143 2.27 -22.61 1.59
CA THR A 143 2.64 -24.02 1.75
C THR A 143 3.66 -24.12 2.87
N VAL A 144 3.42 -24.97 3.85
CA VAL A 144 4.40 -25.25 4.92
C VAL A 144 5.44 -26.25 4.46
N VAL A 145 6.65 -26.11 4.97
CA VAL A 145 7.76 -27.01 4.69
C VAL A 145 7.51 -28.36 5.34
N ASN A 146 7.67 -29.45 4.59
CA ASN A 146 7.56 -30.80 5.11
C ASN A 146 8.78 -31.14 5.99
N LYS A 147 8.56 -31.99 7.01
CA LYS A 147 9.62 -32.50 7.86
C LYS A 147 10.73 -33.14 7.04
N GLY A 148 11.97 -32.77 7.30
CA GLY A 148 13.16 -33.31 6.64
C GLY A 148 13.43 -32.79 5.22
N ALA A 149 12.57 -31.89 4.69
CA ALA A 149 12.76 -31.33 3.35
C ALA A 149 13.95 -30.34 3.33
N THR A 150 14.76 -30.44 2.26
CA THR A 150 15.85 -29.53 1.99
C THR A 150 15.82 -29.06 0.53
N LYS A 151 16.07 -29.96 -0.42
CA LYS A 151 15.95 -29.65 -1.85
C LYS A 151 14.51 -29.59 -2.28
N ASN A 152 14.16 -28.53 -3.05
CA ASN A 152 12.78 -28.27 -3.46
C ASN A 152 11.81 -28.40 -2.26
N ALA A 153 12.21 -27.88 -1.10
CA ALA A 153 11.35 -27.90 0.09
C ALA A 153 9.98 -27.30 -0.20
N ILE A 154 9.95 -26.29 -1.06
CA ILE A 154 8.73 -25.75 -1.69
C ILE A 154 9.00 -25.66 -3.20
N GLU A 155 8.03 -26.06 -4.00
CA GLU A 155 7.99 -25.79 -5.43
C GLU A 155 6.58 -25.41 -5.86
N TRP A 156 6.44 -24.18 -6.33
CA TRP A 156 5.18 -23.66 -6.90
C TRP A 156 5.34 -23.37 -8.39
N VAL A 157 4.30 -23.69 -9.14
CA VAL A 157 4.14 -23.28 -10.54
C VAL A 157 3.02 -22.26 -10.60
N ILE A 158 3.36 -21.02 -10.95
CA ILE A 158 2.43 -19.91 -11.06
C ILE A 158 2.23 -19.60 -12.54
N THR A 159 1.00 -19.74 -13.02
CA THR A 159 0.64 -19.50 -14.41
C THR A 159 -0.37 -18.36 -14.47
N PRO A 160 0.06 -17.13 -14.76
CA PRO A 160 -0.86 -16.02 -15.02
C PRO A 160 -1.61 -16.26 -16.33
N ASN A 161 -2.76 -15.62 -16.50
CA ASN A 161 -3.44 -15.61 -17.78
C ASN A 161 -2.73 -14.64 -18.74
N MET A 162 -2.09 -15.19 -19.75
CA MET A 162 -1.39 -14.39 -20.76
C MET A 162 -2.37 -14.08 -21.90
N VAL A 163 -2.65 -12.80 -22.11
CA VAL A 163 -3.43 -12.32 -23.24
C VAL A 163 -2.46 -11.77 -24.28
N GLU A 164 -2.33 -12.46 -25.40
CA GLU A 164 -1.42 -12.06 -26.48
C GLU A 164 -1.76 -10.67 -27.00
N GLY A 165 -0.76 -9.82 -27.14
CA GLY A 165 -0.92 -8.46 -27.66
C GLY A 165 -1.69 -7.51 -26.74
N TRP A 166 -1.99 -7.92 -25.51
CA TRP A 166 -2.65 -7.04 -24.54
C TRP A 166 -1.83 -5.78 -24.26
N LYS A 167 -2.52 -4.65 -24.26
CA LYS A 167 -1.96 -3.33 -23.93
C LYS A 167 -2.89 -2.64 -22.95
N SER A 168 -2.34 -1.84 -22.08
CA SER A 168 -3.16 -0.96 -21.23
C SER A 168 -3.83 0.12 -22.08
N SER A 169 -5.09 0.42 -21.77
CA SER A 169 -5.74 1.59 -22.35
C SER A 169 -5.00 2.89 -21.96
N PRO A 170 -5.02 3.89 -22.84
CA PRO A 170 -4.46 5.20 -22.51
C PRO A 170 -5.07 5.77 -21.23
N LEU A 171 -4.23 6.35 -20.36
CA LEU A 171 -4.66 7.11 -19.21
C LEU A 171 -4.29 8.58 -19.42
N ILE A 172 -5.23 9.48 -19.09
CA ILE A 172 -5.03 10.94 -19.27
C ILE A 172 -5.05 11.58 -17.90
N HIS A 173 -3.89 12.04 -17.47
CA HIS A 173 -3.68 12.70 -16.21
C HIS A 173 -3.81 14.21 -16.36
N VAL A 174 -4.70 14.80 -15.58
CA VAL A 174 -4.94 16.23 -15.48
C VAL A 174 -4.92 16.66 -14.03
N SER A 175 -4.74 17.94 -13.76
CA SER A 175 -4.87 18.47 -12.42
C SER A 175 -6.31 18.26 -11.90
N GLN A 176 -6.46 17.55 -10.80
CA GLN A 176 -7.77 17.36 -10.14
C GLN A 176 -8.31 18.69 -9.56
N ILE A 177 -7.43 19.59 -9.21
CA ILE A 177 -7.76 20.94 -8.74
C ILE A 177 -8.27 21.80 -9.91
N GLY A 178 -7.73 21.60 -11.10
CA GLY A 178 -7.90 22.43 -12.27
C GLY A 178 -6.68 23.29 -12.54
N TYR A 179 -6.87 24.35 -13.30
CA TYR A 179 -5.80 25.22 -13.76
C TYR A 179 -6.21 26.69 -13.69
N HIS A 180 -5.27 27.53 -13.26
CA HIS A 180 -5.43 28.98 -13.37
C HIS A 180 -5.22 29.43 -14.82
N PRO A 181 -5.99 30.41 -15.36
CA PRO A 181 -5.85 30.86 -16.74
C PRO A 181 -4.42 31.24 -17.12
N GLY A 182 -3.70 31.90 -16.23
CA GLY A 182 -2.35 32.41 -16.46
C GLY A 182 -1.20 31.42 -16.21
N GLN A 183 -1.47 30.17 -15.83
CA GLN A 183 -0.42 29.17 -15.59
C GLN A 183 -0.15 28.30 -16.83
N GLU A 184 0.97 27.59 -16.82
CA GLU A 184 1.22 26.47 -17.73
C GLU A 184 0.18 25.36 -17.50
N LYS A 185 -0.40 24.86 -18.59
CA LYS A 185 -1.46 23.85 -18.55
C LYS A 185 -1.10 22.67 -19.44
N VAL A 186 -0.72 21.56 -18.80
CA VAL A 186 -0.30 20.35 -19.48
C VAL A 186 -1.08 19.15 -18.95
N ALA A 187 -1.58 18.32 -19.85
CA ALA A 187 -2.03 16.98 -19.55
C ALA A 187 -0.95 15.96 -19.89
N ILE A 188 -0.83 14.92 -19.08
CA ILE A 188 0.07 13.80 -19.35
C ILE A 188 -0.76 12.61 -19.83
N ILE A 189 -0.40 12.07 -21.00
CA ILE A 189 -1.02 10.91 -21.59
C ILE A 189 -0.07 9.74 -21.38
N GLU A 190 -0.52 8.76 -20.59
CA GLU A 190 0.21 7.54 -20.32
C GLU A 190 -0.29 6.44 -21.25
N LEU A 191 0.63 5.84 -21.99
CA LEU A 191 0.38 4.77 -22.92
C LEU A 191 1.18 3.53 -22.55
N ASP A 192 0.70 2.36 -22.95
CA ASP A 192 1.54 1.16 -22.94
C ASP A 192 2.80 1.40 -23.80
N LYS A 193 3.95 0.93 -23.33
CA LYS A 193 5.23 1.07 -24.06
C LYS A 193 5.17 0.48 -25.45
N ASN A 194 4.38 -0.58 -25.63
CA ASN A 194 4.22 -1.30 -26.90
C ASN A 194 3.12 -0.67 -27.79
N GLU A 195 2.46 0.42 -27.36
CA GLU A 195 1.52 1.10 -28.22
C GLU A 195 2.27 1.84 -29.33
N SER A 196 2.05 1.41 -30.58
CA SER A 196 2.71 2.02 -31.75
C SER A 196 1.91 3.18 -32.34
N LYS A 197 0.60 3.24 -32.08
CA LYS A 197 -0.25 4.29 -32.60
C LYS A 197 -0.15 5.55 -31.74
N THR A 198 -0.16 6.69 -32.39
CA THR A 198 -0.28 7.99 -31.74
C THR A 198 -1.56 8.63 -32.25
N GLU A 199 -2.46 8.93 -31.35
CA GLU A 199 -3.72 9.61 -31.63
C GLU A 199 -3.54 11.12 -31.39
N GLU A 200 -4.49 11.91 -31.89
CA GLU A 200 -4.55 13.33 -31.54
C GLU A 200 -5.16 13.52 -30.15
N ALA A 201 -4.56 14.40 -29.37
CA ALA A 201 -5.15 14.88 -28.14
C ALA A 201 -6.01 16.09 -28.42
N VAL A 202 -7.19 16.15 -27.85
CA VAL A 202 -8.15 17.23 -28.06
C VAL A 202 -8.64 17.78 -26.73
N LEU A 203 -8.48 19.08 -26.52
CA LEU A 203 -9.15 19.76 -25.42
C LEU A 203 -10.61 20.03 -25.80
N VAL A 204 -11.53 19.61 -24.95
CA VAL A 204 -12.96 19.75 -25.19
C VAL A 204 -13.56 20.61 -24.08
N LYS A 205 -14.33 21.63 -24.46
CA LYS A 205 -15.11 22.49 -23.54
C LYS A 205 -16.48 21.91 -23.35
N LEU A 206 -16.92 21.82 -22.07
CA LEU A 206 -18.29 21.42 -21.70
C LEU A 206 -19.19 22.63 -21.61
N GLY A 207 -20.37 22.56 -22.22
CA GLY A 207 -21.42 23.54 -22.10
C GLY A 207 -22.52 23.12 -21.12
N GLU A 208 -23.31 24.06 -20.64
CA GLU A 208 -24.39 23.86 -19.63
C GLU A 208 -25.45 22.85 -20.08
N ASN A 209 -25.70 22.77 -21.37
CA ASN A 209 -26.67 21.85 -21.96
C ASN A 209 -26.07 20.46 -22.26
N GLY A 210 -24.86 20.16 -21.76
CA GLY A 210 -24.14 18.93 -22.06
C GLY A 210 -23.43 18.94 -23.42
N SER A 211 -23.39 20.07 -24.12
CA SER A 211 -22.64 20.17 -25.37
C SER A 211 -21.14 20.01 -25.11
N ALA A 212 -20.46 19.37 -26.04
CA ALA A 212 -19.03 19.16 -26.02
C ALA A 212 -18.40 19.83 -27.26
N THR A 213 -17.66 20.91 -27.04
CA THR A 213 -17.04 21.66 -28.12
C THR A 213 -15.55 21.40 -28.18
N PRO A 214 -15.04 20.66 -29.18
CA PRO A 214 -13.61 20.50 -29.40
C PRO A 214 -12.94 21.86 -29.69
N LEU A 215 -11.85 22.18 -29.02
CA LEU A 215 -11.16 23.47 -29.20
C LEU A 215 -9.87 23.33 -29.97
N ILE A 216 -8.96 22.52 -29.52
CA ILE A 216 -7.63 22.37 -30.11
C ILE A 216 -7.34 20.88 -30.26
N PRO A 217 -7.32 20.34 -31.49
CA PRO A 217 -6.61 19.10 -31.75
C PRO A 217 -5.12 19.41 -31.86
N SER A 218 -4.29 18.68 -31.16
CA SER A 218 -2.85 18.72 -31.40
C SER A 218 -2.20 17.38 -31.12
N LYS A 219 -1.09 17.16 -31.79
CA LYS A 219 -0.26 16.00 -31.52
C LYS A 219 0.45 16.22 -30.21
N ALA A 220 0.18 15.34 -29.24
CA ALA A 220 0.91 15.36 -27.98
C ALA A 220 2.39 15.01 -28.21
N GLU A 221 3.28 15.71 -27.52
CA GLU A 221 4.72 15.55 -27.66
C GLU A 221 5.25 14.40 -26.81
N MET A 222 6.15 13.59 -27.36
CA MET A 222 6.79 12.53 -26.61
C MET A 222 7.66 13.11 -25.48
N TRP A 223 7.35 12.74 -24.22
CA TRP A 223 8.19 13.09 -23.08
C TRP A 223 9.25 12.04 -22.80
N GLY A 224 8.89 10.75 -22.81
CA GLY A 224 9.83 9.65 -22.54
C GLY A 224 9.14 8.34 -22.17
N ASN A 225 9.98 7.36 -21.85
CA ASN A 225 9.56 6.06 -21.36
C ASN A 225 9.96 5.88 -19.89
N PHE A 226 9.09 5.25 -19.11
CA PHE A 226 9.39 4.83 -17.75
C PHE A 226 8.76 3.46 -17.49
N LEU A 227 9.58 2.48 -17.13
CA LEU A 227 9.17 1.08 -16.93
C LEU A 227 8.43 0.51 -18.16
N ARG A 228 7.16 0.14 -17.99
CA ARG A 228 6.29 -0.43 -19.03
C ARG A 228 5.45 0.60 -19.78
N TYR A 229 5.62 1.88 -19.49
CA TYR A 229 4.83 2.96 -20.02
C TYR A 229 5.66 3.93 -20.86
N LYS A 230 4.97 4.66 -21.74
CA LYS A 230 5.48 5.86 -22.40
C LYS A 230 4.53 7.01 -22.14
N TYR A 231 5.08 8.18 -22.06
CA TYR A 231 4.36 9.40 -21.67
C TYR A 231 4.43 10.45 -22.76
N LEU A 232 3.28 11.04 -23.05
CA LEU A 232 3.17 12.18 -23.94
C LEU A 232 2.71 13.41 -23.14
N LYS A 233 3.15 14.59 -23.55
CA LYS A 233 2.67 15.88 -23.05
C LYS A 233 1.71 16.50 -24.04
N PHE A 234 0.54 16.90 -23.57
CA PHE A 234 -0.41 17.69 -24.31
C PHE A 234 -0.51 19.07 -23.68
N ASP A 235 0.06 20.07 -24.35
CA ASP A 235 0.09 21.45 -23.89
C ASP A 235 -1.13 22.23 -24.42
N PHE A 236 -1.91 22.76 -23.49
CA PHE A 236 -3.04 23.64 -23.77
C PHE A 236 -2.94 25.00 -23.03
N THR A 237 -1.72 25.42 -22.70
CA THR A 237 -1.41 26.66 -21.97
C THR A 237 -2.07 27.90 -22.59
N LYS A 238 -2.22 27.93 -23.91
CA LYS A 238 -2.84 29.07 -24.65
C LYS A 238 -4.34 29.23 -24.35
N ILE A 239 -5.01 28.27 -23.77
CA ILE A 239 -6.42 28.36 -23.43
C ILE A 239 -6.57 29.04 -22.07
N ASN A 240 -6.98 30.31 -22.12
CA ASN A 240 -7.16 31.16 -20.94
C ASN A 240 -8.66 31.41 -20.60
N GLN A 241 -9.57 30.94 -21.46
CA GLN A 241 -10.99 31.08 -21.23
C GLN A 241 -11.42 30.21 -20.05
N GLU A 242 -12.10 30.79 -19.10
CA GLU A 242 -12.66 30.06 -17.95
C GLU A 242 -13.78 29.12 -18.38
N GLY A 243 -13.91 27.99 -17.67
CA GLY A 243 -14.93 26.98 -17.93
C GLY A 243 -14.58 25.60 -17.45
N LEU A 244 -15.41 24.62 -17.86
CA LEU A 244 -15.19 23.21 -17.63
C LEU A 244 -14.66 22.54 -18.89
N TYR A 245 -13.67 21.70 -18.71
CA TYR A 245 -12.93 21.06 -19.80
C TYR A 245 -12.60 19.61 -19.47
N TYR A 246 -12.35 18.83 -20.48
CA TYR A 246 -11.67 17.55 -20.42
C TYR A 246 -10.75 17.36 -21.62
N VAL A 247 -9.78 16.47 -21.49
CA VAL A 247 -8.90 16.07 -22.60
C VAL A 247 -9.37 14.72 -23.13
N LYS A 248 -9.48 14.60 -24.45
CA LYS A 248 -9.76 13.37 -25.17
C LYS A 248 -8.52 12.89 -25.90
N TYR A 249 -8.27 11.59 -25.89
CA TYR A 249 -7.21 10.94 -26.66
C TYR A 249 -7.72 9.60 -27.18
N GLY A 250 -7.90 9.51 -28.49
CA GLY A 250 -8.57 8.36 -29.11
C GLY A 250 -9.99 8.19 -28.56
N ASN A 251 -10.26 7.03 -27.97
CA ASN A 251 -11.56 6.72 -27.34
C ASN A 251 -11.62 7.06 -25.84
N GLU A 252 -10.47 7.39 -25.23
CA GLU A 252 -10.37 7.70 -23.80
C GLU A 252 -10.53 9.19 -23.54
N GLN A 253 -10.98 9.52 -22.33
CA GLN A 253 -11.10 10.91 -21.88
C GLN A 253 -10.68 11.05 -20.42
N SER A 254 -10.15 12.24 -20.08
CA SER A 254 -9.84 12.58 -18.70
C SER A 254 -11.11 12.84 -17.88
N GLN A 255 -10.95 12.89 -16.55
CA GLN A 255 -11.94 13.53 -15.72
C GLN A 255 -12.08 15.00 -16.12
N PRO A 256 -13.28 15.60 -15.99
CA PRO A 256 -13.46 17.04 -16.18
C PRO A 256 -12.67 17.85 -15.16
N PHE A 257 -12.17 19.00 -15.58
CA PHE A 257 -11.46 19.95 -14.74
C PHE A 257 -11.89 21.39 -15.06
N ARG A 258 -11.60 22.31 -14.12
CA ARG A 258 -11.86 23.73 -14.30
C ARG A 258 -10.62 24.45 -14.82
N ILE A 259 -10.85 25.44 -15.69
CA ILE A 259 -9.93 26.57 -15.86
C ILE A 259 -10.65 27.77 -15.26
N ALA A 260 -10.08 28.34 -14.18
CA ALA A 260 -10.72 29.46 -13.47
C ALA A 260 -9.69 30.26 -12.67
N ALA A 261 -9.91 31.57 -12.55
CA ALA A 261 -9.04 32.45 -11.78
C ALA A 261 -9.04 32.11 -10.28
N ASP A 262 -10.20 31.64 -9.78
CA ASP A 262 -10.41 31.28 -8.37
C ASP A 262 -10.04 29.81 -8.03
N VAL A 263 -9.40 29.09 -8.94
CA VAL A 263 -9.19 27.63 -8.82
C VAL A 263 -8.41 27.22 -7.57
N PHE A 264 -7.57 28.11 -7.04
CA PHE A 264 -6.77 27.87 -5.84
C PHE A 264 -7.32 28.50 -4.56
N GLU A 265 -8.47 29.20 -4.61
CA GLU A 265 -8.96 29.97 -3.48
C GLU A 265 -9.62 29.11 -2.38
N ARG A 266 -10.27 28.01 -2.75
CA ARG A 266 -11.01 27.18 -1.80
C ARG A 266 -10.81 25.67 -2.06
N ASN A 267 -10.91 24.90 -0.99
CA ASN A 267 -10.92 23.42 -0.99
C ASN A 267 -9.64 22.79 -1.56
N ILE A 268 -8.52 23.50 -1.49
CA ILE A 268 -7.22 23.03 -2.01
C ILE A 268 -6.25 22.84 -0.86
N TRP A 269 -5.83 23.92 -0.25
CA TRP A 269 -4.90 23.89 0.90
C TRP A 269 -5.64 23.77 2.24
N GLN A 270 -6.88 24.29 2.32
CA GLN A 270 -7.66 24.27 3.56
C GLN A 270 -7.88 22.84 4.09
N PRO A 271 -8.30 21.84 3.30
CA PRO A 271 -8.45 20.47 3.81
C PRO A 271 -7.17 19.88 4.36
N THR A 272 -6.01 20.23 3.76
CA THR A 272 -4.70 19.80 4.26
C THR A 272 -4.39 20.46 5.59
N LEU A 273 -4.59 21.78 5.68
CA LEU A 273 -4.37 22.52 6.92
C LEU A 273 -5.35 22.10 8.03
N GLU A 274 -6.63 21.89 7.67
CA GLU A 274 -7.64 21.40 8.61
C GLU A 274 -7.34 20.03 9.16
N TYR A 275 -6.65 19.18 8.39
CA TYR A 275 -6.20 17.88 8.88
C TYR A 275 -5.16 18.04 9.99
N PHE A 276 -4.15 18.88 9.80
CA PHE A 276 -3.11 19.10 10.80
C PHE A 276 -3.64 19.81 12.03
N LEU A 277 -4.43 20.86 11.87
CA LEU A 277 -4.89 21.66 12.99
C LEU A 277 -5.88 20.89 13.90
N PRO A 278 -6.99 20.31 13.42
CA PRO A 278 -7.97 19.71 14.30
C PRO A 278 -7.67 18.27 14.70
N VAL A 279 -6.89 17.53 13.89
CA VAL A 279 -6.69 16.09 14.08
C VAL A 279 -5.34 15.80 14.73
N GLN A 280 -4.28 16.50 14.34
CA GLN A 280 -2.93 16.21 14.80
C GLN A 280 -2.42 17.15 15.89
N MET A 281 -3.02 18.33 16.09
CA MET A 281 -2.57 19.24 17.15
C MET A 281 -2.70 18.63 18.53
N CYS A 282 -1.59 18.56 19.24
CA CYS A 282 -1.53 18.17 20.63
C CYS A 282 -1.74 19.37 21.58
N HIS A 283 -2.16 19.15 22.81
CA HIS A 283 -2.38 20.16 23.86
C HIS A 283 -3.43 21.23 23.52
N MET A 284 -4.22 21.00 22.49
CA MET A 284 -5.26 21.93 22.07
C MET A 284 -6.63 21.27 22.02
N ARG A 285 -7.63 22.08 22.22
CA ARG A 285 -9.02 21.71 22.04
C ARG A 285 -9.67 22.64 21.03
N VAL A 286 -10.06 22.11 19.88
CA VAL A 286 -10.78 22.86 18.85
C VAL A 286 -12.24 22.52 18.96
N ASN A 287 -13.06 23.52 19.29
CA ASN A 287 -14.52 23.42 19.31
C ASN A 287 -15.07 24.12 18.08
N GLU A 288 -15.80 23.38 17.28
CA GLU A 288 -16.64 23.91 16.22
C GLU A 288 -18.12 23.75 16.59
N LYS A 289 -19.00 24.49 15.97
CA LYS A 289 -20.44 24.55 16.28
C LYS A 289 -21.10 23.21 16.59
N TYR A 290 -20.68 22.15 15.92
CA TYR A 290 -21.24 20.80 16.07
C TYR A 290 -20.23 19.73 16.44
N ARG A 291 -18.95 20.07 16.58
CA ARG A 291 -17.87 19.11 16.76
C ARG A 291 -16.82 19.60 17.76
N VAL A 292 -16.29 18.65 18.50
CA VAL A 292 -14.99 18.79 19.18
C VAL A 292 -14.02 17.93 18.43
N TRP A 293 -13.00 18.56 17.85
CA TRP A 293 -12.04 17.85 17.04
C TRP A 293 -10.98 17.17 17.88
N HIS A 294 -10.57 17.82 18.92
CA HIS A 294 -9.48 17.33 19.74
C HIS A 294 -9.60 17.82 21.17
N GLY A 295 -9.07 17.04 22.11
CA GLY A 295 -8.96 17.39 23.51
C GLY A 295 -7.52 17.60 23.93
N LEU A 296 -7.35 18.09 25.15
CA LEU A 296 -6.02 18.17 25.76
C LEU A 296 -5.49 16.75 26.02
N CYS A 297 -4.29 16.48 25.56
CA CYS A 297 -3.56 15.23 25.77
C CYS A 297 -2.10 15.53 26.08
N HIS A 298 -1.32 14.54 26.48
CA HIS A 298 0.10 14.66 26.80
C HIS A 298 0.44 15.73 27.85
N MET A 299 -0.51 16.00 28.75
CA MET A 299 -0.32 17.06 29.76
C MET A 299 0.58 16.65 30.91
N ASP A 300 0.79 15.35 31.11
CA ASP A 300 1.51 14.74 32.24
C ASP A 300 2.71 13.89 31.83
N ASP A 301 3.00 13.76 30.54
CA ASP A 301 4.03 12.90 30.02
C ASP A 301 5.34 13.61 29.62
N ALA A 302 5.46 14.89 29.84
CA ALA A 302 6.70 15.64 29.64
C ALA A 302 7.77 15.28 30.73
N ARG A 303 8.07 14.00 30.82
CA ARG A 303 9.04 13.47 31.80
C ARG A 303 10.20 12.80 31.09
N MET A 304 11.38 12.95 31.69
CA MET A 304 12.56 12.26 31.19
C MET A 304 12.35 10.75 31.25
N ALA A 305 12.54 10.09 30.13
CA ALA A 305 12.40 8.65 30.02
C ALA A 305 13.43 7.89 30.87
N PRO A 306 13.11 6.67 31.34
CA PRO A 306 14.10 5.79 31.97
C PRO A 306 15.23 5.48 30.99
N THR A 307 16.45 5.49 31.47
CA THR A 307 17.61 4.99 30.75
C THR A 307 17.64 3.47 30.76
N ASP A 308 18.22 2.87 29.74
CA ASP A 308 18.33 1.41 29.56
C ASP A 308 16.97 0.68 29.57
N PHE A 309 15.91 1.40 29.21
CA PHE A 309 14.55 0.88 29.12
C PHE A 309 14.24 0.40 27.70
N ASN A 310 13.57 -0.71 27.63
CA ASN A 310 13.17 -1.33 26.39
C ASN A 310 11.71 -0.95 26.06
N HIS A 311 11.51 -0.13 25.06
CA HIS A 311 10.18 0.28 24.63
C HIS A 311 9.45 -0.87 23.89
N PHE A 312 8.12 -0.90 23.98
CA PHE A 312 7.29 -1.87 23.27
C PHE A 312 7.47 -1.81 21.74
N ASP A 313 7.85 -0.66 21.20
CA ASP A 313 8.14 -0.43 19.78
C ASP A 313 9.58 -0.78 19.39
N GLY A 314 10.37 -1.25 20.31
CA GLY A 314 11.70 -1.78 20.06
C GLY A 314 12.86 -0.81 20.26
N TYR A 315 12.61 0.40 20.76
CA TYR A 315 13.69 1.31 21.08
C TYR A 315 14.33 0.94 22.43
N ILE A 316 15.66 0.87 22.46
CA ILE A 316 16.43 0.82 23.69
C ILE A 316 16.96 2.21 23.95
N GLN A 317 16.56 2.80 25.07
CA GLN A 317 17.12 4.05 25.52
C GLN A 317 18.43 3.78 26.25
N GLY A 318 19.53 4.26 25.68
CA GLY A 318 20.82 4.26 26.36
C GLY A 318 20.90 5.32 27.44
N SER A 319 21.97 5.28 28.25
CA SER A 319 22.23 6.29 29.29
C SER A 319 22.30 7.68 28.68
N SER A 320 21.56 8.63 29.26
CA SER A 320 21.58 10.02 28.83
C SER A 320 22.79 10.74 29.40
N THR A 321 23.73 11.07 28.57
CA THR A 321 24.89 11.92 28.91
C THR A 321 24.74 13.36 28.41
N LEU A 322 23.66 13.66 27.72
CA LEU A 322 23.44 14.95 27.03
C LEU A 322 22.50 15.88 27.78
N THR A 323 21.92 15.43 28.89
CA THR A 323 20.99 16.22 29.70
C THR A 323 21.27 16.06 31.19
N SER A 324 20.93 17.07 31.97
CA SER A 324 20.97 17.03 33.43
C SER A 324 19.74 16.41 34.08
N TYR A 325 18.67 16.16 33.31
CA TYR A 325 17.45 15.56 33.82
C TYR A 325 17.64 14.07 34.12
N LYS A 326 17.07 13.63 35.23
CA LYS A 326 17.04 12.22 35.62
C LYS A 326 15.73 11.59 35.16
N SER A 327 15.72 10.25 35.05
CA SER A 327 14.51 9.48 34.77
C SER A 327 13.35 9.92 35.70
N GLY A 328 12.22 10.25 35.11
CA GLY A 328 11.01 10.72 35.79
C GLY A 328 10.96 12.22 36.05
N ASP A 329 12.06 12.95 35.89
CA ASP A 329 12.06 14.40 36.06
C ASP A 329 11.16 15.06 35.00
N HIS A 330 10.40 16.08 35.44
CA HIS A 330 9.63 16.89 34.49
C HIS A 330 10.57 17.80 33.70
N VAL A 331 10.42 17.78 32.37
CA VAL A 331 11.17 18.66 31.47
C VAL A 331 10.28 19.85 31.09
N PRO A 332 10.59 21.04 31.57
CA PRO A 332 9.74 22.21 31.33
C PRO A 332 9.60 22.55 29.87
N GLY A 333 8.36 22.81 29.45
CA GLY A 333 8.04 23.24 28.07
C GLY A 333 7.81 22.14 27.07
N LEU A 334 8.07 20.87 27.38
CA LEU A 334 7.81 19.76 26.44
C LEU A 334 6.32 19.42 26.32
N ASN A 335 5.50 19.84 27.26
CA ASN A 335 4.04 19.63 27.22
C ASN A 335 3.28 20.87 26.73
N ILE A 336 3.86 21.64 25.83
CA ILE A 336 3.26 22.86 25.28
C ILE A 336 3.27 22.80 23.76
N GLY A 337 2.09 22.63 23.16
CA GLY A 337 1.94 22.55 21.71
C GLY A 337 2.44 21.24 21.10
N GLY A 338 2.56 21.21 19.79
CA GLY A 338 3.02 20.08 19.01
C GLY A 338 1.91 19.42 18.17
N TRP A 339 2.30 18.45 17.40
CA TRP A 339 1.42 17.63 16.57
C TRP A 339 1.67 16.16 16.86
N HIS A 340 0.62 15.36 16.74
CA HIS A 340 0.75 13.92 16.73
C HIS A 340 1.39 13.46 15.41
N ASP A 341 2.29 12.50 15.47
CA ASP A 341 2.98 11.96 14.31
C ASP A 341 2.00 11.19 13.40
N ALA A 342 1.17 10.36 14.00
CA ALA A 342 0.24 9.49 13.29
C ALA A 342 -1.04 9.21 14.10
N GLY A 343 -1.75 8.16 13.76
CA GLY A 343 -2.99 7.76 14.41
C GLY A 343 -2.85 7.15 15.80
N ASP A 344 -1.65 6.90 16.25
CA ASP A 344 -1.29 6.39 17.60
C ASP A 344 -0.95 7.50 18.61
N TYR A 345 -1.07 8.75 18.16
CA TYR A 345 -0.98 9.96 18.98
C TYR A 345 0.37 10.19 19.67
N ASP A 346 1.45 9.61 19.18
CA ASP A 346 2.78 9.91 19.68
C ASP A 346 3.32 11.25 19.17
N LEU A 347 4.26 11.84 19.92
CA LEU A 347 4.94 13.08 19.57
C LEU A 347 6.38 12.77 19.18
N ARG A 348 6.73 13.01 17.91
CA ARG A 348 8.07 12.80 17.38
C ARG A 348 8.69 14.10 16.88
N VAL A 349 9.85 14.44 17.37
CA VAL A 349 10.55 15.69 17.04
C VAL A 349 10.90 15.75 15.55
N GLU A 350 11.29 14.64 14.97
CA GLU A 350 11.67 14.55 13.55
C GLU A 350 10.51 14.86 12.60
N SER A 351 9.29 14.39 12.88
CA SER A 351 8.13 14.72 12.06
C SER A 351 7.61 16.13 12.33
N GLN A 352 7.55 16.54 13.58
CA GLN A 352 7.06 17.88 13.97
C GLN A 352 7.85 19.01 13.33
N SER A 353 9.16 18.85 13.14
CA SER A 353 9.96 19.88 12.47
C SER A 353 9.54 20.11 11.01
N GLY A 354 9.09 19.06 10.31
CA GLY A 354 8.54 19.17 8.96
C GLY A 354 7.13 19.76 8.91
N GLU A 355 6.34 19.55 9.97
CA GLU A 355 4.97 20.10 10.06
C GLU A 355 4.95 21.59 10.35
N VAL A 356 5.95 22.10 11.05
CA VAL A 356 6.09 23.55 11.35
C VAL A 356 6.66 24.31 10.17
N TYR A 357 7.51 23.70 9.34
CA TYR A 357 8.14 24.32 8.18
C TYR A 357 7.16 24.55 7.05
#